data_5836ee67527e9bbe936b665b8024d4f5
#
_entry.id   5836ee67527e9bbe936b665b8024d4f5
#
_cell.length_a   1.000
_cell.length_b   1.000
_cell.length_c   1.000
_cell.angle_alpha   90.00
_cell.angle_beta   90.00
_cell.angle_gamma   90.00
#
_symmetry.space_group_name_H-M   'P 1'
#
loop_
_entity.id
_entity.type
_entity.pdbx_description
1 polymer ?
#
loop_
_entity_poly.entity_id
_entity_poly.type
_entity_poly.pdbx_seq_one_letter_code
_entity_poly.pdbx_strand_id
1 'polypeptide(L)'
;MITTSVFLLLSYTKGYNFMTVHWCKTTSFTQPPFAVKTRAPEPEVQRCSFKYLPPAHIEEGRRLLDSITWPETLPLPKPFSLSLTTSGPKSTFYIEPEAEGWRVGGELTVRIQMKDFSGNPKSSGGDFLFGRLHNRELGAGVVGQVQDHLNGTFTAVFPLLWNGTASVDVTLVHASETISLLKQLVEEHPDRIDFGSDFRSGSVKETTTCNVCLDPLKGPLCNYSDPSTGEQWFCYKPKTLDCDKRVNHYRKGFTKTVSKAEDALFQTGVNMKAALKAVGSNTVTVLPKAGESQEMSFKPAGYYFNNIWRPLSGPAVRQFNNASAITACLKGKQLHMFGDSTVRQYYSYITQSLKNLQTFDKHSHAQAGPFLAVNHTDDIMVTFRMHGVPIQSDPAPVSQVLYVSSELDRVIGGPNTVVIIGVWAHFTNLPMELYFHRLVSIRKAVQHLLNRAPGTKVIVRTAGWKHLNLYYSQAISDWFALRRDKLLRAMFKDTVVFLLEAWEMSQAYHLPHDIHPGPAIIKLMVDQVLSLTCPETGQ
;
A
#
# COMPACT_ATOMS: atom_id res chain seq x y z
N MET A 1 4.33 55.10 -21.66
CA MET A 1 3.07 54.50 -22.15
C MET A 1 2.20 54.21 -20.92
N ILE A 2 1.03 54.85 -20.87
CA ILE A 2 0.08 54.76 -19.76
C ILE A 2 -0.89 53.63 -20.13
N THR A 3 -0.86 52.52 -19.40
CA THR A 3 -1.87 51.46 -19.52
C THR A 3 -2.94 51.68 -18.45
N THR A 4 -4.16 51.90 -18.87
CA THR A 4 -5.34 52.08 -18.02
C THR A 4 -6.03 50.72 -17.85
N SER A 5 -6.08 50.20 -16.61
CA SER A 5 -6.87 49.00 -16.31
C SER A 5 -8.25 49.44 -15.77
N VAL A 6 -9.30 48.87 -16.32
CA VAL A 6 -10.68 49.11 -15.93
C VAL A 6 -11.17 47.96 -15.06
N PHE A 7 -11.60 48.27 -13.84
CA PHE A 7 -12.30 47.30 -12.96
C PHE A 7 -13.79 47.68 -12.91
N LEU A 8 -14.68 46.75 -13.24
CA LEU A 8 -16.12 46.87 -13.07
C LEU A 8 -16.55 46.29 -11.72
N LEU A 9 -17.09 47.13 -10.82
CA LEU A 9 -17.76 46.71 -9.61
C LEU A 9 -19.28 46.82 -9.82
N LEU A 10 -19.97 45.67 -9.72
CA LEU A 10 -21.43 45.61 -9.75
C LEU A 10 -21.94 45.60 -8.30
N SER A 11 -22.63 46.65 -7.87
CA SER A 11 -23.38 46.66 -6.62
C SER A 11 -24.89 46.62 -6.90
N TYR A 12 -25.60 45.69 -6.22
CA TYR A 12 -27.05 45.52 -6.37
C TYR A 12 -27.79 46.22 -5.22
N THR A 13 -28.60 47.24 -5.52
CA THR A 13 -29.60 47.81 -4.60
C THR A 13 -30.99 47.54 -5.11
N LYS A 14 -31.89 47.13 -4.21
CA LYS A 14 -33.26 46.79 -4.51
C LYS A 14 -34.00 47.97 -5.18
N GLY A 15 -34.39 47.78 -6.43
CA GLY A 15 -35.49 48.50 -6.96
C GLY A 15 -35.32 49.33 -8.24
N TYR A 16 -34.13 49.59 -8.78
CA TYR A 16 -33.99 50.24 -10.11
C TYR A 16 -32.60 49.96 -10.68
N ASN A 17 -32.56 49.57 -11.96
CA ASN A 17 -31.33 49.39 -12.71
C ASN A 17 -30.71 50.74 -13.11
N PHE A 18 -29.66 51.17 -12.46
CA PHE A 18 -28.78 52.24 -12.96
C PHE A 18 -27.32 51.76 -12.89
N MET A 19 -26.66 51.87 -14.03
CA MET A 19 -25.21 51.60 -14.16
C MET A 19 -24.45 52.92 -13.91
N THR A 20 -23.67 52.98 -12.85
CA THR A 20 -22.77 54.11 -12.55
C THR A 20 -21.32 53.68 -12.75
N VAL A 21 -20.58 54.39 -13.59
CA VAL A 21 -19.15 54.15 -13.83
C VAL A 21 -18.35 55.14 -12.98
N HIS A 22 -17.52 54.61 -12.06
CA HIS A 22 -16.59 55.41 -11.29
C HIS A 22 -15.16 55.26 -11.82
N TRP A 23 -14.47 56.38 -12.04
CA TRP A 23 -13.06 56.45 -12.42
C TRP A 23 -12.19 56.65 -11.20
N CYS A 24 -11.22 55.80 -10.97
CA CYS A 24 -10.21 55.96 -9.95
C CYS A 24 -8.82 56.18 -10.57
N LYS A 25 -8.18 57.31 -10.28
CA LYS A 25 -6.79 57.60 -10.69
C LYS A 25 -5.83 57.04 -9.64
N THR A 26 -4.97 56.11 -10.04
CA THR A 26 -3.83 55.67 -9.21
C THR A 26 -2.54 56.35 -9.65
N THR A 27 -1.86 57.03 -8.70
CA THR A 27 -0.51 57.57 -8.85
C THR A 27 0.53 56.49 -8.59
N SER A 28 1.38 56.25 -9.60
CA SER A 28 2.49 55.28 -9.52
C SER A 28 3.71 55.91 -8.86
N PHE A 29 4.26 55.25 -7.80
CA PHE A 29 5.62 55.48 -7.29
C PHE A 29 6.60 54.62 -8.06
N THR A 30 7.58 55.24 -8.74
CA THR A 30 8.70 54.59 -9.40
C THR A 30 9.87 54.47 -8.43
N GLN A 31 10.29 53.21 -8.12
CA GLN A 31 11.63 52.94 -7.60
C GLN A 31 12.58 52.52 -8.75
N PRO A 32 13.90 52.86 -8.66
CA PRO A 32 14.83 52.52 -9.76
C PRO A 32 15.19 51.05 -9.79
N PRO A 33 15.55 50.49 -10.94
CA PRO A 33 15.74 49.03 -11.11
C PRO A 33 17.08 48.57 -10.60
N PHE A 34 17.07 47.71 -9.58
CA PHE A 34 18.19 46.78 -9.37
C PHE A 34 18.11 45.69 -10.42
N ALA A 35 19.06 45.68 -11.35
CA ALA A 35 19.22 44.61 -12.31
C ALA A 35 19.78 43.35 -11.63
N VAL A 36 18.90 42.53 -11.13
CA VAL A 36 19.22 41.14 -10.83
C VAL A 36 19.19 40.39 -12.18
N LYS A 37 20.34 40.00 -12.70
CA LYS A 37 20.43 39.03 -13.78
C LYS A 37 19.87 37.71 -13.26
N THR A 38 18.56 37.51 -13.38
CA THR A 38 17.95 36.20 -13.29
C THR A 38 18.43 35.38 -14.50
N ARG A 39 19.33 34.44 -14.25
CA ARG A 39 19.61 33.36 -15.19
C ARG A 39 18.22 32.72 -15.45
N ALA A 40 17.79 32.74 -16.73
CA ALA A 40 16.59 32.04 -17.12
C ALA A 40 16.73 30.59 -16.60
N PRO A 41 15.73 30.03 -15.90
CA PRO A 41 15.79 28.63 -15.55
C PRO A 41 15.97 27.87 -16.86
N GLU A 42 17.03 27.06 -16.94
CA GLU A 42 17.12 26.04 -17.98
C GLU A 42 15.78 25.30 -17.96
N PRO A 43 15.17 25.01 -19.12
CA PRO A 43 13.92 24.28 -19.15
C PRO A 43 14.18 22.95 -18.44
N GLU A 44 13.66 22.83 -17.21
CA GLU A 44 13.56 21.57 -16.49
C GLU A 44 12.78 20.67 -17.43
N VAL A 45 13.46 19.77 -18.13
CA VAL A 45 12.85 18.79 -19.02
C VAL A 45 11.89 18.02 -18.14
N GLN A 46 10.63 18.33 -18.26
CA GLN A 46 9.52 17.79 -17.46
C GLN A 46 9.36 16.32 -17.83
N ARG A 47 10.27 15.48 -17.31
CA ARG A 47 10.40 14.06 -17.67
C ARG A 47 9.14 13.27 -17.38
N CYS A 48 8.35 13.70 -16.37
CA CYS A 48 7.22 12.91 -15.88
C CYS A 48 6.10 13.81 -15.36
N SER A 49 4.94 13.75 -15.98
CA SER A 49 3.77 14.56 -15.59
C SER A 49 2.89 13.95 -14.50
N PHE A 50 3.21 12.74 -14.00
CA PHE A 50 2.42 12.08 -12.94
C PHE A 50 2.45 12.81 -11.59
N LYS A 51 3.40 13.74 -11.37
CA LYS A 51 3.47 14.56 -10.15
C LYS A 51 2.30 15.55 -10.03
N TYR A 52 1.58 15.80 -11.11
CA TYR A 52 0.47 16.75 -11.10
C TYR A 52 -0.84 16.02 -10.83
N LEU A 53 -1.42 16.30 -9.68
CA LEU A 53 -2.77 15.87 -9.38
C LEU A 53 -3.77 16.72 -10.18
N PRO A 54 -4.85 16.11 -10.72
CA PRO A 54 -5.93 16.90 -11.32
C PRO A 54 -6.46 17.94 -10.32
N PRO A 55 -6.84 19.15 -10.77
CA PRO A 55 -7.28 20.24 -9.88
C PRO A 55 -8.30 19.81 -8.84
N ALA A 56 -9.26 18.95 -9.20
CA ALA A 56 -10.29 18.43 -8.31
C ALA A 56 -9.75 17.51 -7.17
N HIS A 57 -8.50 17.09 -7.23
CA HIS A 57 -7.90 16.14 -6.27
C HIS A 57 -6.63 16.67 -5.60
N ILE A 58 -6.22 17.93 -5.88
CA ILE A 58 -4.99 18.51 -5.34
C ILE A 58 -5.06 18.60 -3.81
N GLU A 59 -6.14 19.14 -3.28
CA GLU A 59 -6.29 19.36 -1.84
C GLU A 59 -6.40 18.03 -1.08
N GLU A 60 -7.26 17.12 -1.52
CA GLU A 60 -7.39 15.79 -0.93
C GLU A 60 -6.08 15.02 -1.04
N GLY A 61 -5.45 15.02 -2.19
CA GLY A 61 -4.18 14.33 -2.42
C GLY A 61 -3.08 14.85 -1.51
N ARG A 62 -2.93 16.18 -1.40
CA ARG A 62 -1.97 16.80 -0.47
C ARG A 62 -2.26 16.36 0.95
N ARG A 63 -3.47 16.53 1.45
CA ARG A 63 -3.87 16.16 2.82
C ARG A 63 -3.59 14.69 3.13
N LEU A 64 -3.92 13.77 2.21
CA LEU A 64 -3.71 12.33 2.41
C LEU A 64 -2.22 11.96 2.34
N LEU A 65 -1.47 12.51 1.39
CA LEU A 65 -0.03 12.24 1.26
C LEU A 65 0.77 12.83 2.44
N ASP A 66 0.39 14.01 2.92
CA ASP A 66 1.00 14.64 4.10
C ASP A 66 0.72 13.82 5.38
N SER A 67 -0.49 13.26 5.51
CA SER A 67 -0.87 12.43 6.68
C SER A 67 -0.06 11.14 6.82
N ILE A 68 0.56 10.67 5.75
CA ILE A 68 1.40 9.47 5.71
C ILE A 68 2.89 9.77 5.52
N THR A 69 3.27 11.04 5.69
CA THR A 69 4.67 11.45 5.55
C THR A 69 5.54 10.73 6.57
N TRP A 70 6.66 10.21 6.11
CA TRP A 70 7.66 9.60 6.97
C TRP A 70 8.50 10.69 7.64
N PRO A 71 8.92 10.50 8.90
CA PRO A 71 9.83 11.43 9.55
C PRO A 71 11.02 11.82 8.65
N GLU A 72 11.48 13.04 8.77
CA GLU A 72 12.65 13.49 8.03
C GLU A 72 13.86 12.63 8.40
N THR A 73 14.55 12.16 7.39
CA THR A 73 15.77 11.34 7.54
C THR A 73 16.96 12.16 7.08
N LEU A 74 18.06 12.06 7.81
CA LEU A 74 19.29 12.73 7.41
C LEU A 74 19.76 12.20 6.04
N PRO A 75 20.29 13.07 5.16
CA PRO A 75 20.88 12.62 3.91
C PRO A 75 22.06 11.71 4.20
N LEU A 76 22.35 10.80 3.26
CA LEU A 76 23.54 9.95 3.37
C LEU A 76 24.82 10.81 3.46
N PRO A 77 25.74 10.50 4.41
CA PRO A 77 27.00 11.22 4.51
C PRO A 77 27.83 11.06 3.23
N LYS A 78 28.51 12.12 2.84
CA LYS A 78 29.44 12.09 1.70
C LYS A 78 30.85 12.43 2.19
N PRO A 79 31.83 11.49 2.09
CA PRO A 79 31.72 10.13 1.54
C PRO A 79 30.86 9.21 2.40
N PHE A 80 30.21 8.22 1.77
CA PHE A 80 29.39 7.24 2.47
C PHE A 80 30.24 6.42 3.44
N SER A 81 29.75 6.30 4.71
CA SER A 81 30.40 5.47 5.73
C SER A 81 29.35 4.60 6.43
N LEU A 82 29.44 3.29 6.25
CA LEU A 82 28.55 2.32 6.89
C LEU A 82 28.64 2.38 8.42
N SER A 83 29.81 2.69 8.98
CA SER A 83 30.04 2.72 10.43
C SER A 83 29.15 3.73 11.19
N LEU A 84 28.70 4.76 10.50
CA LEU A 84 27.83 5.82 11.06
C LEU A 84 26.34 5.53 10.87
N THR A 85 25.97 4.46 10.16
CA THR A 85 24.59 4.08 9.92
C THR A 85 24.03 3.21 11.04
N THR A 86 22.71 3.07 11.10
CA THR A 86 22.05 2.28 12.15
C THR A 86 22.36 0.79 12.02
N SER A 87 22.73 0.17 13.15
CA SER A 87 23.03 -1.26 13.28
C SER A 87 22.00 -1.95 14.19
N GLY A 88 21.24 -2.92 13.66
CA GLY A 88 20.30 -3.72 14.46
C GLY A 88 20.99 -4.49 15.61
N PRO A 89 22.09 -5.25 15.36
CA PRO A 89 22.77 -6.02 16.42
C PRO A 89 23.40 -5.17 17.53
N LYS A 90 23.67 -3.89 17.29
CA LYS A 90 24.19 -2.95 18.31
C LYS A 90 23.07 -2.23 19.06
N SER A 91 21.90 -2.08 18.43
CA SER A 91 20.72 -1.45 19.02
C SER A 91 20.07 -2.37 20.05
N THR A 92 19.44 -1.77 21.05
CA THR A 92 18.92 -2.50 22.20
C THR A 92 17.52 -2.03 22.59
N PHE A 93 16.77 -2.89 23.29
CA PHE A 93 15.52 -2.50 23.94
C PHE A 93 15.44 -3.08 25.35
N TYR A 94 14.57 -2.51 26.18
CA TYR A 94 14.19 -3.08 27.47
C TYR A 94 12.70 -2.88 27.73
N ILE A 95 12.12 -3.78 28.52
CA ILE A 95 10.73 -3.69 28.98
C ILE A 95 10.71 -2.78 30.21
N GLU A 96 9.87 -1.74 30.20
CA GLU A 96 9.67 -0.90 31.40
C GLU A 96 9.02 -1.74 32.51
N PRO A 97 9.57 -1.73 33.73
CA PRO A 97 8.98 -2.46 34.84
C PRO A 97 7.62 -1.89 35.22
N GLU A 98 6.68 -2.78 35.58
CA GLU A 98 5.36 -2.42 36.09
C GLU A 98 5.25 -2.81 37.56
N ALA A 99 4.97 -1.83 38.43
CA ALA A 99 5.01 -2.03 39.90
C ALA A 99 4.00 -3.06 40.41
N GLU A 100 2.81 -3.11 39.83
CA GLU A 100 1.75 -4.04 40.19
C GLU A 100 1.73 -5.32 39.34
N GLY A 101 2.72 -5.45 38.45
CA GLY A 101 2.80 -6.50 37.44
C GLY A 101 1.83 -6.30 36.29
N TRP A 102 2.15 -6.93 35.16
CA TRP A 102 1.36 -6.82 33.93
C TRP A 102 0.08 -7.65 34.03
N ARG A 103 -1.06 -7.08 33.61
CA ARG A 103 -2.38 -7.74 33.64
C ARG A 103 -3.09 -7.62 32.30
N VAL A 104 -3.95 -8.59 32.00
CA VAL A 104 -4.84 -8.54 30.82
C VAL A 104 -5.72 -7.31 30.89
N GLY A 105 -5.78 -6.56 29.78
CA GLY A 105 -6.48 -5.29 29.66
C GLY A 105 -5.61 -4.05 29.94
N GLY A 106 -4.37 -4.24 30.36
CA GLY A 106 -3.35 -3.20 30.45
C GLY A 106 -2.45 -3.15 29.21
N GLU A 107 -1.36 -2.41 29.33
CA GLU A 107 -0.37 -2.22 28.25
C GLU A 107 1.04 -2.57 28.76
N LEU A 108 1.89 -2.99 27.83
CA LEU A 108 3.32 -3.23 28.09
C LEU A 108 4.11 -2.22 27.26
N THR A 109 4.96 -1.45 27.93
CA THR A 109 5.81 -0.44 27.33
C THR A 109 7.24 -0.95 27.19
N VAL A 110 7.83 -0.71 26.02
CA VAL A 110 9.20 -1.07 25.68
C VAL A 110 9.95 0.17 25.21
N ARG A 111 11.12 0.42 25.81
CA ARG A 111 12.04 1.48 25.37
C ARG A 111 13.11 0.90 24.46
N ILE A 112 13.39 1.61 23.38
CA ILE A 112 14.31 1.18 22.34
C ILE A 112 15.36 2.28 22.14
N GLN A 113 16.64 1.88 22.10
CA GLN A 113 17.76 2.76 21.78
C GLN A 113 18.46 2.26 20.53
N MET A 114 18.41 3.07 19.47
CA MET A 114 19.15 2.79 18.25
C MET A 114 20.61 3.23 18.38
N LYS A 115 21.49 2.43 17.77
CA LYS A 115 22.94 2.64 17.79
C LYS A 115 23.52 2.42 16.40
N ASP A 116 24.65 3.11 16.14
CA ASP A 116 25.47 2.89 14.94
C ASP A 116 26.32 1.60 15.03
N PHE A 117 27.06 1.28 13.97
CA PHE A 117 27.95 0.12 13.96
C PHE A 117 29.09 0.21 14.95
N SER A 118 29.47 1.42 15.40
CA SER A 118 30.48 1.65 16.44
C SER A 118 29.91 1.48 17.85
N GLY A 119 28.59 1.35 17.98
CA GLY A 119 27.89 1.23 19.26
C GLY A 119 27.49 2.56 19.90
N ASN A 120 27.70 3.68 19.21
CA ASN A 120 27.28 4.99 19.68
C ASN A 120 25.76 5.16 19.54
N PRO A 121 25.08 5.80 20.52
CA PRO A 121 23.67 6.13 20.38
C PRO A 121 23.42 7.03 19.16
N LYS A 122 22.35 6.73 18.43
CA LYS A 122 21.85 7.63 17.37
C LYS A 122 21.22 8.85 17.99
N SER A 123 21.33 9.98 17.32
CA SER A 123 20.76 11.28 17.73
C SER A 123 19.61 11.75 16.84
N SER A 124 19.20 10.93 15.86
CA SER A 124 18.10 11.20 14.92
C SER A 124 17.19 9.99 14.81
N GLY A 125 15.93 10.23 14.47
CA GLY A 125 14.94 9.19 14.20
C GLY A 125 14.90 8.77 12.74
N GLY A 126 13.76 8.20 12.33
CA GLY A 126 13.48 7.80 10.97
C GLY A 126 13.76 6.33 10.66
N ASP A 127 14.29 5.55 11.61
CA ASP A 127 14.40 4.09 11.45
C ASP A 127 13.01 3.46 11.38
N PHE A 128 12.84 2.45 10.54
CA PHE A 128 11.62 1.67 10.49
C PHE A 128 11.74 0.46 11.40
N LEU A 129 11.08 0.53 12.54
CA LEU A 129 11.00 -0.53 13.53
C LEU A 129 9.65 -1.23 13.48
N PHE A 130 9.65 -2.50 13.87
CA PHE A 130 8.49 -3.34 14.06
C PHE A 130 8.57 -4.04 15.41
N GLY A 131 7.47 -4.00 16.16
CA GLY A 131 7.35 -4.68 17.46
C GLY A 131 6.24 -5.72 17.46
N ARG A 132 6.49 -6.88 18.05
CA ARG A 132 5.52 -7.96 18.24
C ARG A 132 5.60 -8.49 19.67
N LEU A 133 4.43 -8.63 20.32
CA LEU A 133 4.27 -9.40 21.54
C LEU A 133 3.66 -10.75 21.16
N HIS A 134 4.20 -11.87 21.66
CA HIS A 134 3.73 -13.19 21.26
C HIS A 134 3.92 -14.26 22.33
N ASN A 135 3.15 -15.34 22.20
CA ASN A 135 3.37 -16.62 22.87
C ASN A 135 3.14 -17.73 21.84
N ARG A 136 4.20 -18.46 21.48
CA ARG A 136 4.13 -19.51 20.44
C ARG A 136 3.34 -20.73 20.88
N GLU A 137 3.40 -21.10 22.16
CA GLU A 137 2.67 -22.26 22.70
C GLU A 137 1.16 -22.03 22.68
N LEU A 138 0.74 -20.80 23.01
CA LEU A 138 -0.66 -20.39 22.94
C LEU A 138 -1.09 -20.01 21.52
N GLY A 139 -0.20 -20.03 20.52
CA GLY A 139 -0.50 -19.48 19.20
C GLY A 139 -1.04 -18.05 19.27
N ALA A 140 -0.48 -17.25 20.19
CA ALA A 140 -0.89 -15.88 20.46
C ALA A 140 0.13 -14.89 19.88
N GLY A 141 -0.37 -13.74 19.39
CA GLY A 141 0.48 -12.69 18.88
C GLY A 141 -0.30 -11.41 18.56
N VAL A 142 0.31 -10.28 18.84
CA VAL A 142 -0.22 -8.94 18.55
C VAL A 142 0.91 -8.02 18.14
N VAL A 143 0.60 -7.06 17.26
CA VAL A 143 1.55 -6.00 16.89
C VAL A 143 1.57 -4.90 17.96
N GLY A 144 2.73 -4.25 18.13
CA GLY A 144 2.88 -3.05 18.95
C GLY A 144 2.87 -1.78 18.12
N GLN A 145 2.38 -0.71 18.71
CA GLN A 145 2.58 0.63 18.17
C GLN A 145 3.99 1.12 18.50
N VAL A 146 4.76 1.47 17.47
CA VAL A 146 6.10 2.04 17.64
C VAL A 146 6.04 3.54 17.39
N GLN A 147 6.47 4.33 18.37
CA GLN A 147 6.59 5.78 18.32
C GLN A 147 8.07 6.17 18.22
N ASP A 148 8.41 6.98 17.23
CA ASP A 148 9.72 7.57 17.04
C ASP A 148 9.81 8.91 17.79
N HIS A 149 10.80 9.09 18.67
CA HIS A 149 11.05 10.33 19.38
C HIS A 149 11.99 11.29 18.64
N LEU A 150 12.41 10.92 17.42
CA LEU A 150 13.26 11.71 16.52
C LEU A 150 14.67 12.00 17.06
N ASN A 151 15.09 11.32 18.11
CA ASN A 151 16.38 11.50 18.79
C ASN A 151 17.18 10.17 18.92
N GLY A 152 16.82 9.15 18.12
CA GLY A 152 17.43 7.82 18.16
C GLY A 152 16.82 6.91 19.22
N THR A 153 15.82 7.38 19.97
CA THR A 153 15.04 6.54 20.89
C THR A 153 13.62 6.33 20.36
N PHE A 154 13.03 5.19 20.73
CA PHE A 154 11.67 4.84 20.36
C PHE A 154 10.95 4.21 21.57
N THR A 155 9.63 4.27 21.52
CA THR A 155 8.76 3.54 22.46
C THR A 155 7.89 2.58 21.66
N ALA A 156 7.79 1.32 22.08
CA ALA A 156 6.78 0.40 21.57
C ALA A 156 5.78 0.07 22.68
N VAL A 157 4.48 0.17 22.36
CA VAL A 157 3.38 -0.14 23.29
C VAL A 157 2.61 -1.33 22.76
N PHE A 158 2.35 -2.31 23.62
CA PHE A 158 1.64 -3.54 23.29
C PHE A 158 0.43 -3.71 24.20
N PRO A 159 -0.79 -3.92 23.67
CA PRO A 159 -1.93 -4.28 24.50
C PRO A 159 -1.77 -5.71 25.03
N LEU A 160 -2.10 -5.93 26.29
CA LEU A 160 -2.05 -7.23 26.95
C LEU A 160 -3.40 -7.94 26.79
N LEU A 161 -3.50 -8.85 25.83
CA LEU A 161 -4.76 -9.46 25.37
C LEU A 161 -4.96 -10.92 25.81
N TRP A 162 -3.95 -11.50 26.47
CA TRP A 162 -4.01 -12.86 27.05
C TRP A 162 -3.15 -12.92 28.33
N ASN A 163 -3.47 -13.85 29.20
CA ASN A 163 -2.68 -14.14 30.39
C ASN A 163 -1.66 -15.26 30.12
N GLY A 164 -0.62 -15.31 30.95
CA GLY A 164 0.49 -16.23 30.83
C GLY A 164 1.77 -15.58 30.34
N THR A 165 2.70 -16.35 29.84
CA THR A 165 3.98 -15.85 29.32
C THR A 165 3.78 -15.08 28.03
N ALA A 166 4.47 -13.96 27.88
CA ALA A 166 4.51 -13.17 26.66
C ALA A 166 5.94 -12.69 26.38
N SER A 167 6.39 -12.84 25.14
CA SER A 167 7.73 -12.45 24.69
C SER A 167 7.64 -11.29 23.70
N VAL A 168 8.56 -10.33 23.83
CA VAL A 168 8.69 -9.17 22.94
C VAL A 168 9.78 -9.43 21.92
N ASP A 169 9.44 -9.25 20.66
CA ASP A 169 10.40 -9.12 19.55
C ASP A 169 10.37 -7.68 19.03
N VAL A 170 11.55 -7.07 18.89
CA VAL A 170 11.73 -5.78 18.19
C VAL A 170 12.67 -5.99 17.00
N THR A 171 12.25 -5.55 15.84
CA THR A 171 13.00 -5.74 14.58
C THR A 171 13.24 -4.40 13.91
N LEU A 172 14.49 -4.11 13.55
CA LEU A 172 14.85 -3.05 12.62
C LEU A 172 14.52 -3.56 11.20
N VAL A 173 13.50 -3.00 10.59
CA VAL A 173 13.08 -3.36 9.22
C VAL A 173 14.00 -2.70 8.20
N HIS A 174 14.21 -1.39 8.36
CA HIS A 174 15.17 -0.58 7.60
C HIS A 174 15.75 0.53 8.47
N ALA A 175 17.03 0.77 8.32
CA ALA A 175 17.71 1.92 8.89
C ALA A 175 17.22 3.23 8.24
N SER A 176 17.27 4.34 8.95
CA SER A 176 16.90 5.67 8.45
C SER A 176 17.70 6.06 7.21
N GLU A 177 18.97 5.67 7.14
CA GLU A 177 19.83 5.86 5.97
C GLU A 177 19.34 5.06 4.76
N THR A 178 18.85 3.83 4.98
CA THR A 178 18.21 3.03 3.93
C THR A 178 16.96 3.72 3.41
N ILE A 179 16.15 4.30 4.31
CA ILE A 179 14.93 5.02 3.94
C ILE A 179 15.25 6.28 3.15
N SER A 180 16.30 7.01 3.53
CA SER A 180 16.80 8.17 2.78
C SER A 180 17.15 7.78 1.34
N LEU A 181 17.90 6.68 1.16
CA LEU A 181 18.22 6.15 -0.17
C LEU A 181 16.97 5.71 -0.95
N LEU A 182 16.02 5.02 -0.30
CA LEU A 182 14.78 4.58 -0.94
C LEU A 182 13.91 5.76 -1.40
N LYS A 183 13.87 6.87 -0.64
CA LYS A 183 13.22 8.12 -1.06
C LYS A 183 13.86 8.66 -2.34
N GLN A 184 15.18 8.82 -2.31
CA GLN A 184 15.94 9.31 -3.47
C GLN A 184 15.73 8.44 -4.71
N LEU A 185 15.73 7.11 -4.57
CA LEU A 185 15.51 6.18 -5.68
C LEU A 185 14.14 6.37 -6.36
N VAL A 186 13.08 6.67 -5.61
CA VAL A 186 11.75 6.91 -6.21
C VAL A 186 11.70 8.26 -6.92
N GLU A 187 12.37 9.27 -6.39
CA GLU A 187 12.37 10.63 -6.93
C GLU A 187 13.23 10.73 -8.22
N GLU A 188 14.43 10.16 -8.20
CA GLU A 188 15.39 10.26 -9.30
C GLU A 188 15.17 9.19 -10.38
N HIS A 189 14.68 8.01 -10.00
CA HIS A 189 14.53 6.85 -10.87
C HIS A 189 13.13 6.20 -10.76
N PRO A 190 12.05 6.93 -11.05
CA PRO A 190 10.68 6.39 -11.00
C PRO A 190 10.46 5.27 -12.04
N ASP A 191 11.31 5.21 -13.06
CA ASP A 191 11.30 4.26 -14.17
C ASP A 191 12.24 3.05 -13.96
N ARG A 192 12.83 2.89 -12.77
CA ARG A 192 13.82 1.83 -12.48
C ARG A 192 13.30 0.38 -12.63
N ILE A 193 12.00 0.18 -12.65
CA ILE A 193 11.40 -1.10 -13.04
C ILE A 193 11.02 -1.02 -14.51
N ASP A 194 11.63 -1.90 -15.30
CA ASP A 194 11.40 -1.95 -16.74
C ASP A 194 10.20 -2.83 -17.07
N PHE A 195 9.30 -2.28 -17.88
CA PHE A 195 8.21 -3.02 -18.49
C PHE A 195 8.40 -3.11 -19.99
N GLY A 196 7.82 -4.13 -20.59
CA GLY A 196 7.85 -4.34 -22.02
C GLY A 196 6.48 -4.58 -22.60
N SER A 197 6.39 -4.34 -23.90
CA SER A 197 5.26 -4.77 -24.73
C SER A 197 5.77 -5.25 -26.08
N ASP A 198 5.15 -6.32 -26.58
CA ASP A 198 5.30 -6.77 -27.93
C ASP A 198 4.26 -6.08 -28.81
N PHE A 199 4.67 -5.76 -30.04
CA PHE A 199 3.85 -5.24 -31.12
C PHE A 199 3.90 -6.25 -32.27
N ARG A 200 2.76 -6.57 -32.89
CA ARG A 200 2.66 -7.58 -33.96
C ARG A 200 1.75 -7.16 -35.08
N SER A 201 2.19 -7.43 -36.30
CA SER A 201 1.38 -7.36 -37.52
C SER A 201 1.83 -8.44 -38.49
N GLY A 202 1.00 -9.44 -38.71
CA GLY A 202 1.39 -10.64 -39.46
C GLY A 202 2.60 -11.36 -38.85
N SER A 203 3.64 -11.53 -39.64
CA SER A 203 4.92 -12.14 -39.21
C SER A 203 5.88 -11.16 -38.50
N VAL A 204 5.62 -9.84 -38.58
CA VAL A 204 6.48 -8.83 -37.98
C VAL A 204 6.19 -8.72 -36.49
N LYS A 205 7.25 -8.81 -35.69
CA LYS A 205 7.22 -8.62 -34.25
C LYS A 205 8.29 -7.63 -33.84
N GLU A 206 7.92 -6.63 -33.06
CA GLU A 206 8.82 -5.71 -32.39
C GLU A 206 8.53 -5.63 -30.90
N THR A 207 9.54 -5.37 -30.09
CA THR A 207 9.41 -5.24 -28.63
C THR A 207 9.97 -3.90 -28.20
N THR A 208 9.20 -3.15 -27.38
CA THR A 208 9.66 -1.86 -26.86
C THR A 208 9.54 -1.80 -25.34
N THR A 209 10.23 -0.82 -24.74
CA THR A 209 10.10 -0.51 -23.32
C THR A 209 8.90 0.37 -23.07
N CYS A 210 8.15 0.05 -22.02
CA CYS A 210 6.99 0.80 -21.56
C CYS A 210 7.16 1.21 -20.10
N ASN A 211 6.62 2.36 -19.70
CA ASN A 211 6.59 2.80 -18.31
C ASN A 211 5.57 3.93 -18.13
N VAL A 212 5.34 4.31 -16.87
CA VAL A 212 4.54 5.48 -16.47
C VAL A 212 5.20 6.80 -16.88
N CYS A 213 6.53 6.77 -17.06
CA CYS A 213 7.36 7.89 -17.49
C CYS A 213 8.47 7.37 -18.38
N LEU A 214 8.60 7.93 -19.55
CA LEU A 214 9.67 7.65 -20.51
C LEU A 214 10.27 8.95 -21.01
N ASP A 215 11.57 8.96 -21.26
CA ASP A 215 12.28 10.11 -21.79
C ASP A 215 11.95 10.30 -23.28
N PRO A 216 11.22 11.38 -23.67
CA PRO A 216 10.84 11.59 -25.06
C PRO A 216 12.04 11.91 -25.99
N LEU A 217 13.19 12.25 -25.42
CA LEU A 217 14.42 12.47 -26.19
C LEU A 217 15.03 11.17 -26.73
N LYS A 218 14.67 10.02 -26.14
CA LYS A 218 15.12 8.70 -26.59
C LYS A 218 14.30 8.13 -27.75
N GLY A 219 13.17 8.75 -28.09
CA GLY A 219 12.33 8.35 -29.23
C GLY A 219 10.87 8.72 -29.08
N PRO A 220 10.09 8.61 -30.16
CA PRO A 220 8.66 8.88 -30.14
C PRO A 220 7.92 7.91 -29.23
N LEU A 221 6.82 8.38 -28.63
CA LEU A 221 6.03 7.63 -27.67
C LEU A 221 4.66 7.26 -28.22
N CYS A 222 4.24 6.02 -27.92
CA CYS A 222 2.85 5.60 -27.99
C CYS A 222 2.18 5.88 -26.63
N ASN A 223 1.09 6.60 -26.63
CA ASN A 223 0.31 6.93 -25.44
C ASN A 223 -0.82 5.91 -25.25
N TYR A 224 -0.81 5.20 -24.11
CA TYR A 224 -1.82 4.23 -23.69
C TYR A 224 -2.46 4.63 -22.36
N SER A 225 -2.40 5.92 -22.01
CA SER A 225 -3.07 6.45 -20.83
C SER A 225 -4.56 6.11 -20.86
N ASP A 226 -5.11 5.70 -19.74
CA ASP A 226 -6.53 5.35 -19.65
C ASP A 226 -7.38 6.62 -19.67
N PRO A 227 -8.26 6.80 -20.68
CA PRO A 227 -9.05 8.01 -20.81
C PRO A 227 -10.09 8.19 -19.70
N SER A 228 -10.51 7.11 -19.05
CA SER A 228 -11.52 7.14 -17.98
C SER A 228 -10.96 7.56 -16.63
N THR A 229 -9.73 7.16 -16.34
CA THR A 229 -9.05 7.43 -15.06
C THR A 229 -7.99 8.52 -15.16
N GLY A 230 -7.50 8.81 -16.37
CA GLY A 230 -6.36 9.70 -16.62
C GLY A 230 -5.00 9.09 -16.21
N GLU A 231 -4.97 7.81 -15.84
CA GLU A 231 -3.74 7.13 -15.47
C GLU A 231 -2.81 6.98 -16.67
N GLN A 232 -1.58 7.42 -16.52
CA GLN A 232 -0.60 7.49 -17.59
C GLN A 232 0.10 6.16 -17.84
N TRP A 233 0.25 5.80 -19.13
CA TRP A 233 1.06 4.69 -19.56
C TRP A 233 1.60 4.93 -20.97
N PHE A 234 2.91 4.77 -21.15
CA PHE A 234 3.59 5.02 -22.42
C PHE A 234 4.46 3.83 -22.82
N CYS A 235 4.65 3.63 -24.13
CA CYS A 235 5.70 2.78 -24.67
C CYS A 235 6.48 3.58 -25.73
N TYR A 236 7.77 3.27 -25.92
CA TYR A 236 8.45 3.78 -27.10
C TYR A 236 7.79 3.21 -28.36
N LYS A 237 7.59 4.08 -29.38
CA LYS A 237 7.01 3.63 -30.64
C LYS A 237 7.96 2.64 -31.32
N PRO A 238 7.46 1.48 -31.82
CA PRO A 238 8.25 0.56 -32.63
C PRO A 238 8.80 1.25 -33.89
N LYS A 239 9.84 0.68 -34.50
CA LYS A 239 10.47 1.27 -35.68
C LYS A 239 9.58 1.19 -36.93
N THR A 240 8.90 0.06 -37.10
CA THR A 240 8.13 -0.24 -38.32
C THR A 240 6.64 -0.44 -38.05
N LEU A 241 6.23 -0.75 -36.80
CA LEU A 241 4.84 -0.97 -36.44
C LEU A 241 4.21 0.27 -35.79
N ASP A 242 2.90 0.39 -35.96
CA ASP A 242 2.12 1.45 -35.33
C ASP A 242 1.71 1.11 -33.89
N CYS A 243 1.30 2.15 -33.15
CA CYS A 243 0.94 2.04 -31.74
C CYS A 243 -0.25 1.12 -31.46
N ASP A 244 -1.19 0.96 -32.40
CA ASP A 244 -2.35 0.06 -32.32
C ASP A 244 -1.99 -1.44 -32.38
N LYS A 245 -0.76 -1.77 -32.77
CA LYS A 245 -0.28 -3.15 -32.90
C LYS A 245 0.25 -3.74 -31.58
N ARG A 246 0.07 -3.04 -30.46
CA ARG A 246 0.43 -3.54 -29.12
C ARG A 246 -0.42 -4.74 -28.72
N VAL A 247 0.23 -5.86 -28.31
CA VAL A 247 -0.49 -7.12 -28.02
C VAL A 247 -0.43 -7.57 -26.57
N ASN A 248 0.62 -7.18 -25.81
CA ASN A 248 0.78 -7.61 -24.43
C ASN A 248 1.44 -6.55 -23.55
N HIS A 249 1.53 -6.88 -22.27
CA HIS A 249 2.27 -6.15 -21.25
C HIS A 249 2.96 -7.15 -20.31
N TYR A 250 4.21 -6.86 -19.91
CA TYR A 250 4.97 -7.68 -18.97
C TYR A 250 6.07 -6.90 -18.25
N ARG A 251 6.53 -7.42 -17.09
CA ARG A 251 7.74 -6.93 -16.45
C ARG A 251 8.95 -7.43 -17.22
N LYS A 252 9.81 -6.51 -17.65
CA LYS A 252 11.03 -6.81 -18.37
C LYS A 252 12.23 -7.01 -17.45
N GLY A 253 12.41 -6.13 -16.46
CA GLY A 253 13.54 -6.18 -15.57
C GLY A 253 13.52 -5.13 -14.47
N PHE A 254 14.69 -4.94 -13.90
CA PHE A 254 14.98 -3.94 -12.88
C PHE A 254 16.34 -3.33 -13.16
N THR A 255 16.38 -2.02 -13.32
CA THR A 255 17.65 -1.29 -13.46
C THR A 255 18.21 -0.99 -12.09
N LYS A 256 19.35 -1.60 -11.77
CA LYS A 256 20.06 -1.34 -10.52
C LYS A 256 20.75 0.02 -10.59
N THR A 257 20.26 0.95 -9.76
CA THR A 257 20.80 2.33 -9.67
C THR A 257 21.61 2.56 -8.39
N VAL A 258 21.57 1.61 -7.46
CA VAL A 258 22.28 1.65 -6.18
C VAL A 258 23.74 1.21 -6.39
N SER A 259 24.70 1.96 -5.82
CA SER A 259 26.11 1.62 -5.86
C SER A 259 26.44 0.39 -5.00
N LYS A 260 27.60 -0.23 -5.26
CA LYS A 260 28.07 -1.38 -4.46
C LYS A 260 28.26 -1.02 -2.97
N ALA A 261 28.64 0.21 -2.67
CA ALA A 261 28.81 0.67 -1.28
C ALA A 261 27.45 0.80 -0.59
N GLU A 262 26.44 1.33 -1.28
CA GLU A 262 25.07 1.49 -0.76
C GLU A 262 24.33 0.15 -0.62
N ASP A 263 24.72 -0.91 -1.37
CA ASP A 263 24.19 -2.27 -1.15
C ASP A 263 24.40 -2.74 0.30
N ALA A 264 25.43 -2.23 0.98
CA ALA A 264 25.69 -2.52 2.38
C ALA A 264 24.59 -2.05 3.35
N LEU A 265 23.70 -1.15 2.91
CA LEU A 265 22.51 -0.72 3.67
C LEU A 265 21.38 -1.76 3.67
N PHE A 266 21.51 -2.85 2.90
CA PHE A 266 20.46 -3.86 2.72
C PHE A 266 20.91 -5.25 3.19
N GLN A 267 21.64 -5.32 4.29
CA GLN A 267 22.14 -6.59 4.85
C GLN A 267 21.12 -7.18 5.81
N THR A 268 20.52 -8.31 5.43
CA THR A 268 19.57 -9.04 6.28
C THR A 268 20.23 -9.46 7.60
N GLY A 269 19.53 -9.19 8.72
CA GLY A 269 20.03 -9.49 10.07
C GLY A 269 21.04 -8.48 10.62
N VAL A 270 21.40 -7.45 9.84
CA VAL A 270 22.36 -6.40 10.24
C VAL A 270 21.71 -5.03 10.30
N ASN A 271 21.25 -4.51 9.17
CA ASN A 271 20.55 -3.23 9.07
C ASN A 271 19.20 -3.34 8.33
N MET A 272 18.83 -4.54 7.94
CA MET A 272 17.56 -4.90 7.34
C MET A 272 17.01 -6.18 8.00
N LYS A 273 15.75 -6.16 8.46
CA LYS A 273 15.10 -7.28 9.18
C LYS A 273 15.99 -7.82 10.31
N ALA A 274 16.64 -6.93 11.02
CA ALA A 274 17.55 -7.26 12.10
C ALA A 274 16.84 -7.26 13.46
N ALA A 275 16.89 -8.36 14.19
CA ALA A 275 16.39 -8.42 15.55
C ALA A 275 17.26 -7.58 16.49
N LEU A 276 16.63 -6.75 17.32
CA LEU A 276 17.31 -6.00 18.37
C LEU A 276 17.53 -6.90 19.58
N LYS A 277 18.56 -6.57 20.37
CA LYS A 277 18.88 -7.30 21.58
C LYS A 277 18.15 -6.71 22.80
N ALA A 278 17.50 -7.57 23.58
CA ALA A 278 16.96 -7.15 24.86
C ALA A 278 18.07 -6.88 25.88
N VAL A 279 17.93 -5.82 26.65
CA VAL A 279 18.68 -5.58 27.89
C VAL A 279 17.84 -6.15 29.04
N GLY A 280 18.30 -7.25 29.62
CA GLY A 280 17.50 -8.04 30.56
C GLY A 280 16.59 -9.07 29.86
N SER A 281 15.46 -9.39 30.50
CA SER A 281 14.47 -10.31 29.92
C SER A 281 13.66 -9.64 28.81
N ASN A 282 13.41 -10.37 27.72
CA ASN A 282 12.41 -10.01 26.73
C ASN A 282 11.04 -10.66 26.97
N THR A 283 10.88 -11.33 28.14
CA THR A 283 9.69 -12.11 28.48
C THR A 283 9.11 -11.60 29.79
N VAL A 284 7.80 -11.51 29.83
CA VAL A 284 7.02 -11.12 31.01
C VAL A 284 5.96 -12.18 31.33
N THR A 285 5.47 -12.18 32.55
CA THR A 285 4.28 -12.93 32.94
C THR A 285 3.11 -11.97 33.06
N VAL A 286 2.08 -12.20 32.24
CA VAL A 286 0.83 -11.42 32.25
C VAL A 286 -0.17 -12.13 33.17
N LEU A 287 -0.62 -11.46 34.20
CA LEU A 287 -1.60 -11.95 35.16
C LEU A 287 -3.02 -11.85 34.58
N PRO A 288 -3.98 -12.64 35.09
CA PRO A 288 -5.39 -12.49 34.73
C PRO A 288 -5.90 -11.06 34.96
N LYS A 289 -6.97 -10.71 34.25
CA LYS A 289 -7.64 -9.42 34.40
C LYS A 289 -8.09 -9.23 35.86
N ALA A 290 -7.84 -8.04 36.43
CA ALA A 290 -8.34 -7.62 37.73
C ALA A 290 -8.99 -6.23 37.57
N GLY A 291 -10.23 -6.11 38.06
CA GLY A 291 -10.98 -4.85 37.98
C GLY A 291 -11.45 -4.46 36.56
N GLU A 292 -11.73 -3.18 36.37
CA GLU A 292 -12.09 -2.61 35.07
C GLU A 292 -10.86 -2.52 34.16
N SER A 293 -11.10 -2.64 32.85
CA SER A 293 -10.04 -2.47 31.86
C SER A 293 -9.68 -0.99 31.73
N GLN A 294 -8.41 -0.66 31.73
CA GLN A 294 -7.95 0.66 31.30
C GLN A 294 -8.23 0.85 29.82
N GLU A 295 -8.50 2.09 29.43
CA GLU A 295 -8.56 2.44 28.00
C GLU A 295 -7.19 2.28 27.37
N MET A 296 -7.10 1.48 26.31
CA MET A 296 -5.84 1.25 25.60
C MET A 296 -5.44 2.49 24.83
N SER A 297 -4.19 2.92 24.99
CA SER A 297 -3.61 4.04 24.23
C SER A 297 -3.45 3.70 22.74
N PHE A 298 -3.32 2.41 22.42
CA PHE A 298 -3.25 1.86 21.07
C PHE A 298 -4.20 0.66 20.92
N LYS A 299 -5.05 0.69 19.87
CA LYS A 299 -5.94 -0.40 19.52
C LYS A 299 -5.54 -0.98 18.17
N PRO A 300 -4.87 -2.15 18.12
CA PRO A 300 -4.59 -2.85 16.86
C PRO A 300 -5.90 -3.34 16.21
N ALA A 301 -5.83 -3.72 14.94
CA ALA A 301 -6.98 -4.29 14.23
C ALA A 301 -7.44 -5.62 14.85
N GLY A 302 -6.51 -6.39 15.40
CA GLY A 302 -6.78 -7.65 16.07
C GLY A 302 -5.54 -8.33 16.61
N TYR A 303 -5.70 -9.57 17.05
CA TYR A 303 -4.61 -10.40 17.57
C TYR A 303 -4.88 -11.88 17.29
N TYR A 304 -3.85 -12.69 17.37
CA TYR A 304 -3.97 -14.15 17.37
C TYR A 304 -4.09 -14.68 18.78
N PHE A 305 -4.96 -15.68 18.94
CA PHE A 305 -5.05 -16.53 20.12
C PHE A 305 -5.53 -17.92 19.71
N ASN A 306 -4.84 -18.97 20.12
CA ASN A 306 -5.01 -20.35 19.64
C ASN A 306 -4.90 -20.46 18.10
N ASN A 307 -3.99 -19.70 17.50
CA ASN A 307 -3.80 -19.57 16.04
C ASN A 307 -5.05 -19.07 15.26
N ILE A 308 -6.01 -18.47 15.96
CA ILE A 308 -7.21 -17.87 15.36
C ILE A 308 -7.09 -16.35 15.45
N TRP A 309 -7.36 -15.66 14.35
CA TRP A 309 -7.43 -14.21 14.32
C TRP A 309 -8.68 -13.70 15.03
N ARG A 310 -8.50 -12.78 15.96
CA ARG A 310 -9.56 -12.13 16.74
C ARG A 310 -9.53 -10.64 16.47
N PRO A 311 -10.44 -10.11 15.66
CA PRO A 311 -10.54 -8.68 15.44
C PRO A 311 -10.99 -7.98 16.74
N LEU A 312 -10.42 -6.81 17.02
CA LEU A 312 -10.83 -5.96 18.15
C LEU A 312 -11.97 -4.99 17.79
N SER A 313 -12.33 -4.95 16.52
CA SER A 313 -13.48 -4.21 16.01
C SER A 313 -14.13 -4.96 14.85
N GLY A 314 -15.44 -4.78 14.67
CA GLY A 314 -16.21 -5.49 13.65
C GLY A 314 -16.62 -6.90 14.04
N PRO A 315 -17.12 -7.71 13.09
CA PRO A 315 -17.64 -9.04 13.36
C PRO A 315 -16.55 -10.04 13.73
N ALA A 316 -16.88 -11.00 14.59
CA ALA A 316 -16.01 -12.12 14.93
C ALA A 316 -15.68 -12.97 13.70
N VAL A 317 -14.44 -13.48 13.65
CA VAL A 317 -14.00 -14.37 12.57
C VAL A 317 -14.34 -15.81 12.91
N ARG A 318 -15.15 -16.45 12.07
CA ARG A 318 -15.47 -17.87 12.13
C ARG A 318 -14.43 -18.70 11.40
N GLN A 319 -14.34 -19.97 11.77
CA GLN A 319 -13.46 -20.94 11.11
C GLN A 319 -14.24 -21.78 10.10
N PHE A 320 -13.85 -21.71 8.83
CA PHE A 320 -14.42 -22.50 7.75
C PHE A 320 -13.48 -23.67 7.42
N ASN A 321 -13.54 -24.74 8.24
CA ASN A 321 -12.55 -25.81 8.24
C ASN A 321 -12.81 -26.92 7.21
N ASN A 322 -13.95 -26.90 6.49
CA ASN A 322 -14.28 -27.90 5.49
C ASN A 322 -15.10 -27.31 4.33
N ALA A 323 -15.16 -28.07 3.24
CA ALA A 323 -15.86 -27.67 2.03
C ALA A 323 -17.36 -27.39 2.27
N SER A 324 -18.02 -28.15 3.13
CA SER A 324 -19.45 -27.98 3.42
C SER A 324 -19.73 -26.63 4.07
N ALA A 325 -18.91 -26.18 5.04
CA ALA A 325 -19.05 -24.89 5.68
C ALA A 325 -18.82 -23.73 4.68
N ILE A 326 -17.82 -23.86 3.79
CA ILE A 326 -17.56 -22.86 2.74
C ILE A 326 -18.74 -22.84 1.75
N THR A 327 -19.21 -24.00 1.28
CA THR A 327 -20.36 -24.09 0.35
C THR A 327 -21.62 -23.48 0.97
N ALA A 328 -21.94 -23.81 2.23
CA ALA A 328 -23.10 -23.26 2.91
C ALA A 328 -23.07 -21.72 3.00
N CYS A 329 -21.88 -21.15 3.24
CA CYS A 329 -21.68 -19.70 3.24
C CYS A 329 -21.84 -19.10 1.84
N LEU A 330 -21.26 -19.72 0.81
CA LEU A 330 -21.22 -19.15 -0.53
C LEU A 330 -22.45 -19.47 -1.40
N LYS A 331 -23.37 -20.31 -0.94
CA LYS A 331 -24.58 -20.68 -1.69
C LYS A 331 -25.37 -19.43 -2.12
N GLY A 332 -25.68 -19.37 -3.42
CA GLY A 332 -26.38 -18.26 -4.05
C GLY A 332 -25.55 -16.97 -4.17
N LYS A 333 -24.20 -17.04 -4.04
CA LYS A 333 -23.36 -15.83 -4.00
C LYS A 333 -22.38 -15.75 -5.17
N GLN A 334 -22.09 -14.50 -5.55
CA GLN A 334 -21.13 -14.13 -6.59
C GLN A 334 -19.96 -13.39 -5.95
N LEU A 335 -18.75 -13.96 -6.03
CA LEU A 335 -17.52 -13.37 -5.52
C LEU A 335 -16.68 -12.84 -6.68
N HIS A 336 -16.52 -11.54 -6.75
CA HIS A 336 -15.66 -10.87 -7.72
C HIS A 336 -14.37 -10.40 -7.04
N MET A 337 -13.23 -10.92 -7.49
CA MET A 337 -11.91 -10.62 -6.94
C MET A 337 -11.10 -9.81 -7.93
N PHE A 338 -10.66 -8.64 -7.52
CA PHE A 338 -9.86 -7.72 -8.33
C PHE A 338 -8.58 -7.35 -7.61
N GLY A 339 -7.44 -7.53 -8.26
CA GLY A 339 -6.20 -7.13 -7.61
C GLY A 339 -4.95 -7.78 -8.17
N ASP A 340 -3.93 -7.85 -7.33
CA ASP A 340 -2.66 -8.49 -7.64
C ASP A 340 -2.65 -9.99 -7.25
N SER A 341 -1.48 -10.62 -7.34
CA SER A 341 -1.31 -12.04 -7.01
C SER A 341 -1.71 -12.40 -5.58
N THR A 342 -1.71 -11.44 -4.65
CA THR A 342 -2.08 -11.68 -3.25
C THR A 342 -3.59 -11.88 -3.08
N VAL A 343 -4.42 -11.28 -3.94
CA VAL A 343 -5.87 -11.56 -4.04
C VAL A 343 -6.13 -12.84 -4.82
N ARG A 344 -5.31 -13.13 -5.86
CA ARG A 344 -5.40 -14.39 -6.59
C ARG A 344 -5.24 -15.61 -5.67
N GLN A 345 -4.44 -15.51 -4.60
CA GLN A 345 -4.32 -16.59 -3.61
C GLN A 345 -5.68 -16.93 -2.95
N TYR A 346 -6.58 -15.96 -2.76
CA TYR A 346 -7.92 -16.24 -2.22
C TYR A 346 -8.79 -16.99 -3.21
N TYR A 347 -8.75 -16.59 -4.49
CA TYR A 347 -9.39 -17.36 -5.57
C TYR A 347 -8.89 -18.79 -5.60
N SER A 348 -7.57 -18.98 -5.61
CA SER A 348 -6.95 -20.30 -5.63
C SER A 348 -7.32 -21.13 -4.41
N TYR A 349 -7.35 -20.54 -3.21
CA TYR A 349 -7.73 -21.23 -1.99
C TYR A 349 -9.19 -21.72 -2.04
N ILE A 350 -10.13 -20.86 -2.44
CA ILE A 350 -11.55 -21.21 -2.52
C ILE A 350 -11.79 -22.30 -3.56
N THR A 351 -11.21 -22.18 -4.76
CA THR A 351 -11.38 -23.16 -5.83
C THR A 351 -10.74 -24.51 -5.52
N GLN A 352 -9.64 -24.54 -4.78
CA GLN A 352 -9.03 -25.77 -4.29
C GLN A 352 -9.81 -26.41 -3.14
N SER A 353 -10.44 -25.60 -2.29
CA SER A 353 -11.25 -26.07 -1.17
C SER A 353 -12.60 -26.66 -1.61
N LEU A 354 -13.16 -26.16 -2.71
CA LEU A 354 -14.45 -26.58 -3.25
C LEU A 354 -14.28 -27.38 -4.56
N LYS A 355 -14.11 -28.70 -4.44
CA LYS A 355 -13.87 -29.60 -5.59
C LYS A 355 -15.03 -29.67 -6.60
N ASN A 356 -16.23 -29.23 -6.21
CA ASN A 356 -17.42 -29.14 -7.06
C ASN A 356 -17.52 -27.82 -7.84
N LEU A 357 -16.56 -26.89 -7.68
CA LEU A 357 -16.44 -25.72 -8.54
C LEU A 357 -15.82 -26.12 -9.88
N GLN A 358 -16.57 -25.95 -10.94
CA GLN A 358 -16.08 -26.12 -12.31
C GLN A 358 -15.32 -24.86 -12.72
N THR A 359 -14.02 -25.00 -12.99
CA THR A 359 -13.19 -23.92 -13.52
C THR A 359 -13.29 -23.86 -15.05
N PHE A 360 -13.43 -22.65 -15.58
CA PHE A 360 -13.47 -22.44 -17.02
C PHE A 360 -12.14 -21.85 -17.49
N ASP A 361 -11.46 -22.61 -18.36
CA ASP A 361 -10.33 -22.09 -19.10
C ASP A 361 -10.85 -21.23 -20.27
N LYS A 362 -10.57 -19.95 -20.23
CA LYS A 362 -10.93 -19.00 -21.29
C LYS A 362 -9.70 -18.63 -22.13
N HIS A 363 -8.72 -19.51 -22.24
CA HIS A 363 -7.41 -19.22 -22.81
C HIS A 363 -6.76 -17.99 -22.14
N SER A 364 -7.03 -17.85 -20.84
CA SER A 364 -6.59 -16.71 -20.06
C SER A 364 -5.14 -16.90 -19.62
N HIS A 365 -4.46 -15.78 -19.39
CA HIS A 365 -3.10 -15.78 -18.88
C HIS A 365 -3.05 -16.40 -17.48
N ALA A 366 -2.14 -17.36 -17.25
CA ALA A 366 -2.04 -18.16 -16.02
C ALA A 366 -1.89 -17.34 -14.72
N GLN A 367 -1.42 -16.11 -14.81
CA GLN A 367 -1.23 -15.22 -13.65
C GLN A 367 -2.24 -14.07 -13.59
N ALA A 368 -2.65 -13.53 -14.75
CA ALA A 368 -3.49 -12.34 -14.83
C ALA A 368 -4.99 -12.65 -14.89
N GLY A 369 -5.37 -13.85 -15.31
CA GLY A 369 -6.77 -14.19 -15.60
C GLY A 369 -7.24 -13.59 -16.93
N PRO A 370 -8.54 -13.45 -17.16
CA PRO A 370 -9.66 -13.62 -16.23
C PRO A 370 -9.91 -15.08 -15.84
N PHE A 371 -10.13 -15.35 -14.57
CA PHE A 371 -10.52 -16.67 -14.08
C PHE A 371 -12.00 -16.68 -13.71
N LEU A 372 -12.64 -17.82 -13.92
CA LEU A 372 -14.02 -18.09 -13.57
C LEU A 372 -14.15 -19.51 -13.03
N ALA A 373 -14.84 -19.66 -11.92
CA ALA A 373 -15.27 -20.94 -11.38
C ALA A 373 -16.75 -20.87 -10.96
N VAL A 374 -17.52 -21.90 -11.28
CA VAL A 374 -18.97 -21.94 -11.04
C VAL A 374 -19.37 -23.29 -10.44
N ASN A 375 -20.28 -23.26 -9.49
CA ASN A 375 -21.04 -24.41 -9.03
C ASN A 375 -22.53 -24.15 -9.29
N HIS A 376 -23.10 -24.82 -10.28
CA HIS A 376 -24.49 -24.64 -10.67
C HIS A 376 -25.49 -25.21 -9.65
N THR A 377 -25.10 -26.22 -8.85
CA THR A 377 -25.98 -26.84 -7.85
C THR A 377 -26.24 -25.91 -6.68
N ASP A 378 -25.23 -25.19 -6.25
CA ASP A 378 -25.31 -24.27 -5.11
C ASP A 378 -25.37 -22.80 -5.54
N ASP A 379 -25.44 -22.53 -6.85
CA ASP A 379 -25.43 -21.17 -7.43
C ASP A 379 -24.26 -20.31 -6.92
N ILE A 380 -23.04 -20.86 -6.99
CA ILE A 380 -21.83 -20.17 -6.56
C ILE A 380 -21.04 -19.75 -7.79
N MET A 381 -20.65 -18.48 -7.86
CA MET A 381 -19.74 -17.97 -8.87
C MET A 381 -18.54 -17.27 -8.22
N VAL A 382 -17.34 -17.61 -8.63
CA VAL A 382 -16.09 -16.98 -8.16
C VAL A 382 -15.27 -16.54 -9.37
N THR A 383 -14.90 -15.27 -9.40
CA THR A 383 -14.08 -14.70 -10.47
C THR A 383 -12.83 -14.04 -9.92
N PHE A 384 -11.75 -14.04 -10.71
CA PHE A 384 -10.56 -13.23 -10.44
C PHE A 384 -10.10 -12.52 -11.72
N ARG A 385 -9.72 -11.25 -11.57
CA ARG A 385 -9.04 -10.44 -12.59
C ARG A 385 -7.89 -9.65 -11.98
N MET A 386 -6.75 -9.64 -12.67
CA MET A 386 -5.63 -8.78 -12.32
C MET A 386 -6.02 -7.31 -12.56
N HIS A 387 -5.50 -6.41 -11.73
CA HIS A 387 -5.65 -4.96 -11.92
C HIS A 387 -4.95 -4.50 -13.21
N GLY A 388 -5.32 -3.32 -13.70
CA GLY A 388 -4.68 -2.68 -14.88
C GLY A 388 -3.18 -2.45 -14.70
N VAL A 389 -2.53 -2.01 -15.78
CA VAL A 389 -1.09 -1.71 -15.75
C VAL A 389 -0.74 -0.73 -14.62
N PRO A 390 0.48 -0.82 -14.06
CA PRO A 390 1.52 -1.79 -14.34
C PRO A 390 1.28 -3.13 -13.64
N ILE A 391 1.46 -4.25 -14.32
CA ILE A 391 1.48 -5.56 -13.68
C ILE A 391 2.87 -6.21 -13.78
N GLN A 392 3.31 -6.81 -12.67
CA GLN A 392 4.61 -7.47 -12.58
C GLN A 392 4.44 -8.97 -12.80
N SER A 393 4.15 -9.37 -14.04
CA SER A 393 3.94 -10.75 -14.46
C SER A 393 4.67 -11.07 -15.76
N ASP A 394 4.56 -12.32 -16.21
CA ASP A 394 4.87 -12.75 -17.56
C ASP A 394 3.98 -12.03 -18.60
N PRO A 395 4.26 -12.14 -19.91
CA PRO A 395 3.50 -11.44 -20.94
C PRO A 395 2.00 -11.73 -20.91
N ALA A 396 1.20 -10.77 -20.48
CA ALA A 396 -0.26 -10.83 -20.43
C ALA A 396 -0.87 -10.02 -21.59
N PRO A 397 -1.89 -10.55 -22.31
CA PRO A 397 -2.57 -9.81 -23.37
C PRO A 397 -3.17 -8.50 -22.86
N VAL A 398 -3.01 -7.41 -23.61
CA VAL A 398 -3.56 -6.10 -23.21
C VAL A 398 -5.08 -6.10 -23.04
N SER A 399 -5.79 -6.96 -23.79
CA SER A 399 -7.23 -7.16 -23.67
C SER A 399 -7.68 -7.81 -22.35
N GLN A 400 -6.76 -8.42 -21.60
CA GLN A 400 -7.01 -9.05 -20.30
C GLN A 400 -6.56 -8.20 -19.10
N VAL A 401 -5.83 -7.11 -19.36
CA VAL A 401 -5.26 -6.23 -18.33
C VAL A 401 -6.09 -4.95 -18.26
N LEU A 402 -7.26 -5.04 -17.63
CA LEU A 402 -8.22 -3.94 -17.50
C LEU A 402 -8.12 -3.29 -16.11
N TYR A 403 -8.47 -2.01 -16.04
CA TYR A 403 -8.49 -1.26 -14.76
C TYR A 403 -9.61 -1.75 -13.86
N VAL A 404 -9.35 -1.84 -12.55
CA VAL A 404 -10.33 -2.29 -11.55
C VAL A 404 -11.59 -1.41 -11.56
N SER A 405 -11.44 -0.09 -11.75
CA SER A 405 -12.57 0.83 -11.87
C SER A 405 -13.51 0.45 -13.01
N SER A 406 -12.97 0.17 -14.20
CA SER A 406 -13.74 -0.24 -15.36
C SER A 406 -14.41 -1.62 -15.18
N GLU A 407 -13.77 -2.54 -14.45
CA GLU A 407 -14.37 -3.82 -14.11
C GLU A 407 -15.51 -3.67 -13.08
N LEU A 408 -15.36 -2.81 -12.08
CA LEU A 408 -16.40 -2.50 -11.10
C LEU A 408 -17.66 -1.91 -11.74
N ASP A 409 -17.51 -1.11 -12.80
CA ASP A 409 -18.65 -0.55 -13.53
C ASP A 409 -19.48 -1.63 -14.25
N ARG A 410 -18.89 -2.81 -14.52
CA ARG A 410 -19.57 -3.96 -15.14
C ARG A 410 -20.19 -4.91 -14.12
N VAL A 411 -19.86 -4.81 -12.84
CA VAL A 411 -20.47 -5.63 -11.79
C VAL A 411 -21.92 -5.19 -11.57
N ILE A 412 -22.85 -6.12 -11.66
CA ILE A 412 -24.29 -5.83 -11.43
C ILE A 412 -24.50 -5.43 -9.98
N GLY A 413 -23.92 -6.16 -9.04
CA GLY A 413 -24.03 -5.90 -7.61
C GLY A 413 -25.29 -6.51 -6.99
N GLY A 414 -25.60 -6.09 -5.75
CA GLY A 414 -26.74 -6.55 -4.96
C GLY A 414 -26.33 -7.40 -3.75
N PRO A 415 -27.31 -7.85 -2.94
CA PRO A 415 -27.06 -8.46 -1.63
C PRO A 415 -26.33 -9.81 -1.68
N ASN A 416 -26.32 -10.46 -2.84
CA ASN A 416 -25.62 -11.70 -3.06
C ASN A 416 -24.25 -11.51 -3.73
N THR A 417 -23.85 -10.27 -3.97
CA THR A 417 -22.57 -9.93 -4.60
C THR A 417 -21.55 -9.47 -3.55
N VAL A 418 -20.38 -10.09 -3.60
CA VAL A 418 -19.22 -9.72 -2.78
C VAL A 418 -18.06 -9.35 -3.71
N VAL A 419 -17.50 -8.18 -3.50
CA VAL A 419 -16.35 -7.66 -4.25
C VAL A 419 -15.16 -7.59 -3.31
N ILE A 420 -14.05 -8.24 -3.69
CA ILE A 420 -12.78 -8.21 -2.97
C ILE A 420 -11.76 -7.46 -3.82
N ILE A 421 -11.18 -6.41 -3.27
CA ILE A 421 -10.21 -5.55 -3.95
C ILE A 421 -8.89 -5.55 -3.18
N GLY A 422 -7.77 -5.82 -3.86
CA GLY A 422 -6.44 -5.69 -3.25
C GLY A 422 -5.40 -5.27 -4.29
N VAL A 423 -5.08 -3.99 -4.30
CA VAL A 423 -4.16 -3.38 -5.27
C VAL A 423 -3.07 -2.67 -4.51
N TRP A 424 -1.90 -3.27 -4.37
CA TRP A 424 -0.78 -2.67 -3.63
C TRP A 424 0.60 -3.17 -4.08
N ALA A 425 0.77 -4.49 -4.31
CA ALA A 425 2.10 -5.09 -4.44
C ALA A 425 2.86 -4.60 -5.67
N HIS A 426 2.18 -4.43 -6.79
CA HIS A 426 2.77 -3.96 -8.04
C HIS A 426 3.02 -2.44 -8.08
N PHE A 427 2.46 -1.69 -7.13
CA PHE A 427 2.64 -0.24 -7.00
C PHE A 427 3.77 0.16 -6.07
N THR A 428 4.37 -0.78 -5.32
CA THR A 428 5.37 -0.47 -4.30
C THR A 428 6.65 0.19 -4.83
N ASN A 429 6.94 0.04 -6.10
CA ASN A 429 8.10 0.63 -6.77
C ASN A 429 7.80 1.94 -7.53
N LEU A 430 6.56 2.40 -7.52
CA LEU A 430 6.11 3.58 -8.24
C LEU A 430 5.94 4.79 -7.30
N PRO A 431 5.90 6.02 -7.82
CA PRO A 431 5.53 7.20 -7.05
C PRO A 431 4.18 7.07 -6.36
N MET A 432 4.04 7.73 -5.20
CA MET A 432 2.82 7.65 -4.39
C MET A 432 1.62 8.31 -5.07
N GLU A 433 1.87 9.31 -5.88
CA GLU A 433 0.86 10.05 -6.66
C GLU A 433 0.13 9.12 -7.64
N LEU A 434 0.85 8.20 -8.29
CA LEU A 434 0.25 7.19 -9.17
C LEU A 434 -0.66 6.23 -8.39
N TYR A 435 -0.21 5.81 -7.23
CA TYR A 435 -1.02 4.95 -6.37
C TYR A 435 -2.25 5.69 -5.83
N PHE A 436 -2.11 6.97 -5.46
CA PHE A 436 -3.22 7.82 -5.08
C PHE A 436 -4.27 7.90 -6.20
N HIS A 437 -3.86 8.17 -7.44
CA HIS A 437 -4.77 8.21 -8.60
C HIS A 437 -5.53 6.90 -8.78
N ARG A 438 -4.83 5.77 -8.69
CA ARG A 438 -5.44 4.44 -8.76
C ARG A 438 -6.50 4.25 -7.68
N LEU A 439 -6.21 4.62 -6.44
CA LEU A 439 -7.16 4.48 -5.33
C LEU A 439 -8.36 5.42 -5.48
N VAL A 440 -8.17 6.65 -5.95
CA VAL A 440 -9.28 7.58 -6.23
C VAL A 440 -10.24 7.00 -7.27
N SER A 441 -9.70 6.45 -8.36
CA SER A 441 -10.51 5.83 -9.43
C SER A 441 -11.29 4.62 -8.91
N ILE A 442 -10.64 3.76 -8.11
CA ILE A 442 -11.30 2.60 -7.48
C ILE A 442 -12.37 3.06 -6.50
N ARG A 443 -12.10 4.04 -5.62
CA ARG A 443 -13.07 4.56 -4.65
C ARG A 443 -14.30 5.13 -5.34
N LYS A 444 -14.14 5.90 -6.42
CA LYS A 444 -15.25 6.41 -7.24
C LYS A 444 -16.09 5.26 -7.81
N ALA A 445 -15.46 4.26 -8.40
CA ALA A 445 -16.16 3.11 -8.97
C ALA A 445 -16.88 2.28 -7.90
N VAL A 446 -16.29 2.11 -6.70
CA VAL A 446 -16.95 1.49 -5.54
C VAL A 446 -18.18 2.30 -5.13
N GLN A 447 -18.06 3.62 -5.03
CA GLN A 447 -19.19 4.49 -4.69
C GLN A 447 -20.33 4.38 -5.72
N HIS A 448 -19.99 4.36 -7.03
CA HIS A 448 -20.98 4.15 -8.08
C HIS A 448 -21.65 2.78 -7.97
N LEU A 449 -20.89 1.72 -7.68
CA LEU A 449 -21.43 0.37 -7.47
C LEU A 449 -22.40 0.35 -6.29
N LEU A 450 -22.02 0.91 -5.14
CA LEU A 450 -22.87 0.92 -3.94
C LEU A 450 -24.12 1.78 -4.10
N ASN A 451 -24.03 2.88 -4.85
CA ASN A 451 -25.18 3.74 -5.15
C ASN A 451 -26.21 3.04 -6.04
N ARG A 452 -25.78 2.30 -7.10
CA ARG A 452 -26.68 1.57 -8.00
C ARG A 452 -27.18 0.24 -7.45
N ALA A 453 -26.40 -0.37 -6.55
CA ALA A 453 -26.67 -1.69 -6.00
C ALA A 453 -26.35 -1.73 -4.50
N PRO A 454 -27.13 -1.04 -3.66
CA PRO A 454 -26.98 -1.08 -2.20
C PRO A 454 -27.16 -2.53 -1.72
N GLY A 455 -26.42 -2.93 -0.72
CA GLY A 455 -26.35 -4.32 -0.26
C GLY A 455 -25.19 -5.12 -0.86
N THR A 456 -24.51 -4.64 -1.91
CA THR A 456 -23.24 -5.20 -2.35
C THR A 456 -22.20 -5.06 -1.23
N LYS A 457 -21.51 -6.18 -0.92
CA LYS A 457 -20.43 -6.15 0.07
C LYS A 457 -19.11 -5.87 -0.64
N VAL A 458 -18.40 -4.85 -0.21
CA VAL A 458 -17.07 -4.52 -0.73
C VAL A 458 -16.04 -4.69 0.37
N ILE A 459 -15.03 -5.53 0.11
CA ILE A 459 -13.92 -5.83 1.02
C ILE A 459 -12.64 -5.32 0.36
N VAL A 460 -11.92 -4.44 1.02
CA VAL A 460 -10.63 -3.91 0.55
C VAL A 460 -9.51 -4.52 1.40
N ARG A 461 -8.63 -5.27 0.73
CA ARG A 461 -7.47 -5.89 1.35
C ARG A 461 -6.36 -4.86 1.52
N THR A 462 -5.85 -4.74 2.73
CA THR A 462 -4.67 -3.91 3.04
C THR A 462 -3.38 -4.53 2.48
N ALA A 463 -2.26 -3.84 2.55
CA ALA A 463 -0.97 -4.37 2.09
C ALA A 463 -0.57 -5.63 2.87
N GLY A 464 0.58 -6.19 2.56
CA GLY A 464 1.13 -7.35 3.25
C GLY A 464 2.63 -7.19 3.52
N TRP A 465 3.11 -7.94 4.49
CA TRP A 465 4.51 -8.02 4.87
C TRP A 465 5.26 -8.91 3.87
N LYS A 466 6.57 -8.66 3.67
CA LYS A 466 7.37 -9.38 2.66
C LYS A 466 8.60 -10.04 3.27
N HIS A 467 9.05 -11.12 2.65
CA HIS A 467 10.43 -11.54 2.79
C HIS A 467 11.32 -10.62 1.95
N LEU A 468 12.41 -10.11 2.52
CA LEU A 468 13.31 -9.20 1.84
C LEU A 468 14.60 -9.92 1.41
N ASN A 469 14.89 -9.89 0.13
CA ASN A 469 16.23 -10.08 -0.44
C ASN A 469 16.70 -8.74 -1.00
N LEU A 470 17.91 -8.69 -1.56
CA LEU A 470 18.47 -7.44 -2.08
C LEU A 470 17.57 -6.78 -3.14
N TYR A 471 17.00 -7.56 -4.05
CA TYR A 471 16.08 -7.08 -5.08
C TYR A 471 14.80 -6.51 -4.44
N TYR A 472 14.13 -7.30 -3.60
CA TYR A 472 12.89 -6.86 -2.97
C TYR A 472 13.09 -5.66 -2.06
N SER A 473 14.22 -5.56 -1.37
CA SER A 473 14.51 -4.45 -0.48
C SER A 473 14.73 -3.13 -1.23
N GLN A 474 15.37 -3.14 -2.39
CA GLN A 474 15.60 -1.95 -3.20
C GLN A 474 14.41 -1.57 -4.08
N ALA A 475 13.77 -2.56 -4.70
CA ALA A 475 12.70 -2.34 -5.67
C ALA A 475 11.31 -2.18 -5.03
N ILE A 476 10.98 -3.02 -4.04
CA ILE A 476 9.62 -3.17 -3.50
C ILE A 476 9.61 -3.34 -1.98
N SER A 477 10.44 -2.61 -1.24
CA SER A 477 10.64 -2.76 0.21
C SER A 477 9.36 -2.69 1.05
N ASP A 478 9.43 -3.20 2.30
CA ASP A 478 8.32 -3.08 3.26
C ASP A 478 8.02 -1.64 3.65
N TRP A 479 8.99 -0.72 3.57
CA TRP A 479 8.74 0.70 3.78
C TRP A 479 7.80 1.26 2.68
N PHE A 480 8.02 0.87 1.42
CA PHE A 480 7.08 1.21 0.35
C PHE A 480 5.70 0.58 0.57
N ALA A 481 5.65 -0.68 1.01
CA ALA A 481 4.39 -1.36 1.30
C ALA A 481 3.61 -0.67 2.44
N LEU A 482 4.29 -0.30 3.53
CA LEU A 482 3.71 0.44 4.65
C LEU A 482 3.07 1.77 4.20
N ARG A 483 3.76 2.53 3.34
CA ARG A 483 3.22 3.79 2.82
C ARG A 483 1.95 3.57 1.98
N ARG A 484 1.91 2.47 1.16
CA ARG A 484 0.69 2.10 0.40
C ARG A 484 -0.43 1.69 1.33
N ASP A 485 -0.12 0.92 2.37
CA ASP A 485 -1.09 0.52 3.39
C ASP A 485 -1.72 1.74 4.07
N LYS A 486 -0.89 2.66 4.55
CA LYS A 486 -1.36 3.90 5.18
C LYS A 486 -2.24 4.74 4.25
N LEU A 487 -1.85 4.93 2.98
CA LEU A 487 -2.64 5.68 2.01
C LEU A 487 -3.97 4.98 1.69
N LEU A 488 -3.96 3.66 1.51
CA LEU A 488 -5.17 2.88 1.26
C LEU A 488 -6.16 3.01 2.41
N ARG A 489 -5.70 2.86 3.65
CA ARG A 489 -6.54 3.05 4.85
C ARG A 489 -7.12 4.46 4.93
N ALA A 490 -6.30 5.48 4.71
CA ALA A 490 -6.74 6.87 4.72
C ALA A 490 -7.75 7.17 3.60
N MET A 491 -7.58 6.56 2.41
CA MET A 491 -8.48 6.71 1.26
C MET A 491 -9.87 6.10 1.50
N PHE A 492 -9.95 4.99 2.24
CA PHE A 492 -11.21 4.27 2.47
C PHE A 492 -11.78 4.45 3.88
N LYS A 493 -11.17 5.29 4.74
CA LYS A 493 -11.56 5.48 6.14
C LYS A 493 -13.05 5.84 6.32
N ASP A 494 -13.55 6.74 5.49
CA ASP A 494 -14.91 7.27 5.61
C ASP A 494 -15.85 6.67 4.54
N THR A 495 -15.60 5.42 4.12
CA THR A 495 -16.39 4.72 3.11
C THR A 495 -17.09 3.49 3.70
N VAL A 496 -18.16 3.03 3.04
CA VAL A 496 -18.93 1.84 3.45
C VAL A 496 -18.27 0.58 2.87
N VAL A 497 -16.99 0.36 3.20
CA VAL A 497 -16.26 -0.85 2.83
C VAL A 497 -15.69 -1.54 4.07
N PHE A 498 -15.46 -2.84 3.98
CA PHE A 498 -14.76 -3.60 5.02
C PHE A 498 -13.26 -3.65 4.69
N LEU A 499 -12.41 -3.35 5.68
CA LEU A 499 -10.97 -3.55 5.53
C LEU A 499 -10.61 -4.97 5.98
N LEU A 500 -9.94 -5.72 5.10
CA LEU A 500 -9.29 -6.98 5.45
C LEU A 500 -7.87 -6.67 5.91
N GLU A 501 -7.61 -6.86 7.20
CA GLU A 501 -6.41 -6.40 7.91
C GLU A 501 -5.16 -7.26 7.65
N ALA A 502 -4.88 -7.54 6.37
CA ALA A 502 -3.80 -8.43 5.95
C ALA A 502 -2.41 -7.98 6.43
N TRP A 503 -2.19 -6.67 6.62
CA TRP A 503 -0.94 -6.12 7.14
C TRP A 503 -0.67 -6.61 8.56
N GLU A 504 -1.58 -6.33 9.50
CA GLU A 504 -1.42 -6.74 10.89
C GLU A 504 -1.56 -8.24 11.09
N MET A 505 -2.46 -8.91 10.35
CA MET A 505 -2.56 -10.37 10.34
C MET A 505 -1.22 -11.04 9.98
N SER A 506 -0.52 -10.48 8.98
CA SER A 506 0.80 -11.00 8.60
C SER A 506 1.85 -10.74 9.68
N GLN A 507 1.85 -9.56 10.32
CA GLN A 507 2.84 -9.18 11.31
C GLN A 507 2.67 -9.91 12.64
N ALA A 508 1.43 -10.07 13.10
CA ALA A 508 1.12 -10.71 14.38
C ALA A 508 1.33 -12.22 14.34
N TYR A 509 1.30 -12.86 13.15
CA TYR A 509 1.48 -14.30 13.04
C TYR A 509 2.93 -14.74 13.21
N HIS A 510 3.14 -15.93 13.74
CA HIS A 510 4.48 -16.42 14.16
C HIS A 510 5.34 -17.00 13.02
N LEU A 511 4.74 -17.31 11.87
CA LEU A 511 5.46 -17.90 10.74
C LEU A 511 6.26 -16.85 9.94
N PRO A 512 7.28 -17.29 9.19
CA PRO A 512 7.98 -16.42 8.26
C PRO A 512 7.02 -15.75 7.27
N HIS A 513 7.32 -14.51 6.95
CA HIS A 513 6.50 -13.70 6.05
C HIS A 513 7.05 -13.76 4.62
N ASP A 514 6.14 -13.76 3.66
CA ASP A 514 6.45 -13.58 2.23
C ASP A 514 5.36 -12.71 1.61
N ILE A 515 5.64 -12.13 0.44
CA ILE A 515 4.64 -11.42 -0.37
C ILE A 515 3.46 -12.33 -0.72
N HIS A 516 3.71 -13.62 -0.87
CA HIS A 516 2.73 -14.69 -1.00
C HIS A 516 2.72 -15.54 0.27
N PRO A 517 1.93 -15.16 1.30
CA PRO A 517 1.87 -15.91 2.54
C PRO A 517 1.51 -17.38 2.31
N GLY A 518 1.98 -18.23 3.23
CA GLY A 518 1.66 -19.66 3.20
C GLY A 518 0.18 -19.97 3.44
N PRO A 519 -0.24 -21.23 3.16
CA PRO A 519 -1.66 -21.62 3.21
C PRO A 519 -2.35 -21.35 4.54
N ALA A 520 -1.63 -21.44 5.66
CA ALA A 520 -2.19 -21.18 7.00
C ALA A 520 -2.67 -19.73 7.15
N ILE A 521 -1.86 -18.75 6.73
CA ILE A 521 -2.23 -17.33 6.81
C ILE A 521 -3.32 -17.02 5.79
N ILE A 522 -3.22 -17.58 4.57
CA ILE A 522 -4.25 -17.39 3.53
C ILE A 522 -5.60 -17.93 4.02
N LYS A 523 -5.63 -19.09 4.67
CA LYS A 523 -6.86 -19.62 5.27
C LYS A 523 -7.49 -18.62 6.23
N LEU A 524 -6.72 -18.06 7.15
CA LEU A 524 -7.22 -17.11 8.15
C LEU A 524 -7.75 -15.82 7.50
N MET A 525 -7.09 -15.32 6.44
CA MET A 525 -7.59 -14.18 5.67
C MET A 525 -8.90 -14.53 4.93
N VAL A 526 -9.00 -15.74 4.35
CA VAL A 526 -10.23 -16.19 3.69
C VAL A 526 -11.33 -16.45 4.71
N ASP A 527 -11.03 -16.97 5.89
CA ASP A 527 -12.01 -17.10 7.00
C ASP A 527 -12.61 -15.73 7.37
N GLN A 528 -11.80 -14.68 7.40
CA GLN A 528 -12.30 -13.31 7.62
C GLN A 528 -13.18 -12.83 6.46
N VAL A 529 -12.77 -13.05 5.20
CA VAL A 529 -13.60 -12.74 4.01
C VAL A 529 -14.95 -13.45 4.08
N LEU A 530 -14.95 -14.75 4.39
CA LEU A 530 -16.17 -15.55 4.51
C LEU A 530 -17.04 -15.11 5.69
N SER A 531 -16.44 -14.72 6.81
CA SER A 531 -17.18 -14.19 7.97
C SER A 531 -17.88 -12.87 7.66
N LEU A 532 -17.21 -11.98 6.90
CA LEU A 532 -17.82 -10.75 6.40
C LEU A 532 -18.90 -11.03 5.35
N THR A 533 -18.72 -12.07 4.54
CA THR A 533 -19.69 -12.49 3.52
C THR A 533 -20.96 -13.05 4.14
N CYS A 534 -20.81 -13.88 5.17
CA CYS A 534 -21.87 -14.64 5.81
C CYS A 534 -21.89 -14.36 7.32
N PRO A 535 -22.33 -13.16 7.76
CA PRO A 535 -22.46 -12.87 9.18
C PRO A 535 -23.48 -13.82 9.83
N GLU A 536 -23.32 -14.10 11.13
CA GLU A 536 -24.33 -14.83 11.87
C GLU A 536 -25.63 -14.01 11.90
N THR A 537 -26.73 -14.65 11.52
CA THR A 537 -28.07 -14.05 11.69
C THR A 537 -28.41 -14.07 13.17
N GLY A 538 -28.21 -12.96 13.88
CA GLY A 538 -28.61 -12.86 15.27
C GLY A 538 -27.69 -12.08 16.22
N GLN A 539 -26.88 -11.14 15.72
CA GLN A 539 -26.23 -10.10 16.56
C GLN A 539 -26.53 -8.72 16.05
#